data_3e9e54136e0a6a5a7003d3451f3623a4
#
_entry.id   3e9e54136e0a6a5a7003d3451f3623a4
#
_cell.length_a   1.000
_cell.length_b   1.000
_cell.length_c   1.000
_cell.angle_alpha   90.00
_cell.angle_beta   90.00
_cell.angle_gamma   90.00
#
_symmetry.space_group_name_H-M   'P 1'
#
loop_
_entity.id
_entity.type
_entity.pdbx_description
1 polymer ?
#
loop_
_entity_poly.entity_id
_entity_poly.type
_entity_poly.pdbx_seq_one_letter_code
_entity_poly.pdbx_strand_id
1 'polypeptide(L)'
;SSNVSLRLVKGAYKEDIKNAYQNKLQIEKLFIKHAFMLLTDRCRTYYHLRDDNKVVSAIGTHDENILKEITKNMGAFNITREDCDFEFLYGIRRDLSEKMKNDGYMVRLYIPFGKDWLPYTLRRLKEYKNLKFVVINLFREFFGSKP
;
A
#
# COMPACT_ATOMS: atom_id res chain seq x y z
N SER A 1 -14.71 -3.13 21.83
CA SER A 1 -14.18 -2.95 20.46
C SER A 1 -12.72 -3.39 20.44
N SER A 2 -12.39 -4.40 19.65
CA SER A 2 -11.02 -4.89 19.53
C SER A 2 -10.17 -3.87 18.76
N ASN A 3 -9.06 -3.45 19.38
CA ASN A 3 -8.11 -2.51 18.77
C ASN A 3 -7.22 -3.28 17.76
N VAL A 4 -7.73 -3.51 16.53
CA VAL A 4 -7.06 -4.32 15.51
C VAL A 4 -6.56 -3.42 14.37
N SER A 5 -5.28 -3.54 14.01
CA SER A 5 -4.73 -2.94 12.79
C SER A 5 -5.20 -3.73 11.57
N LEU A 6 -5.69 -3.03 10.57
CA LEU A 6 -6.11 -3.64 9.31
C LEU A 6 -5.23 -3.14 8.17
N ARG A 7 -4.95 -4.03 7.23
CA ARG A 7 -4.23 -3.72 6.01
C ARG A 7 -5.12 -3.96 4.80
N LEU A 8 -5.43 -2.89 4.06
CA LEU A 8 -6.12 -2.98 2.79
C LEU A 8 -5.09 -3.12 1.67
N VAL A 9 -5.15 -4.21 0.92
CA VAL A 9 -4.22 -4.48 -0.18
C VAL A 9 -5.01 -4.67 -1.47
N LYS A 10 -4.55 -4.04 -2.56
CA LYS A 10 -5.10 -4.29 -3.89
C LYS A 10 -4.74 -5.71 -4.30
N GLY A 11 -5.75 -6.55 -4.53
CA GLY A 11 -5.57 -7.95 -4.89
C GLY A 11 -4.79 -8.12 -6.19
N ALA A 12 -3.93 -9.12 -6.21
CA ALA A 12 -3.03 -9.44 -7.29
C ALA A 12 -3.34 -10.79 -7.95
N TYR A 13 -4.29 -11.52 -7.41
CA TYR A 13 -4.72 -12.82 -7.94
C TYR A 13 -5.86 -12.66 -8.94
N LYS A 14 -5.84 -13.51 -9.97
CA LYS A 14 -6.99 -13.66 -10.86
C LYS A 14 -8.01 -14.56 -10.16
N GLU A 15 -8.96 -13.92 -9.54
CA GLU A 15 -10.11 -14.59 -8.93
C GLU A 15 -11.22 -14.82 -9.96
N ASP A 16 -12.08 -15.81 -9.69
CA ASP A 16 -13.28 -16.06 -10.50
C ASP A 16 -14.19 -14.81 -10.48
N ILE A 17 -14.85 -14.53 -11.60
CA ILE A 17 -15.81 -13.43 -11.72
C ILE A 17 -16.93 -13.47 -10.67
N LYS A 18 -17.22 -14.64 -10.15
CA LYS A 18 -18.19 -14.84 -9.06
C LYS A 18 -17.70 -14.29 -7.72
N ASN A 19 -16.37 -14.21 -7.54
CA ASN A 19 -15.74 -13.84 -6.27
C ASN A 19 -15.11 -12.44 -6.30
N ALA A 20 -14.79 -11.91 -7.49
CA ALA A 20 -14.12 -10.64 -7.61
C ALA A 20 -14.49 -9.87 -8.88
N TYR A 21 -14.47 -8.55 -8.78
CA TYR A 21 -14.65 -7.68 -9.93
C TYR A 21 -13.48 -7.81 -10.90
N GLN A 22 -13.79 -7.82 -12.22
CA GLN A 22 -12.78 -7.94 -13.28
C GLN A 22 -12.45 -6.58 -13.92
N ASN A 23 -13.34 -5.61 -13.80
CA ASN A 23 -13.15 -4.29 -14.40
C ASN A 23 -12.20 -3.45 -13.53
N LYS A 24 -11.10 -2.99 -14.14
CA LYS A 24 -10.04 -2.21 -13.46
C LYS A 24 -10.58 -0.96 -12.78
N LEU A 25 -11.38 -0.15 -13.48
CA LEU A 25 -11.95 1.09 -12.93
C LEU A 25 -12.87 0.83 -11.74
N GLN A 26 -13.64 -0.26 -11.81
CA GLN A 26 -14.52 -0.66 -10.72
C GLN A 26 -13.72 -1.10 -9.49
N ILE A 27 -12.65 -1.87 -9.70
CA ILE A 27 -11.73 -2.28 -8.63
C ILE A 27 -11.09 -1.05 -7.96
N GLU A 28 -10.61 -0.09 -8.76
CA GLU A 28 -9.99 1.14 -8.24
C GLU A 28 -10.98 1.97 -7.41
N LYS A 29 -12.19 2.18 -7.90
CA LYS A 29 -13.25 2.90 -7.17
C LYS A 29 -13.61 2.22 -5.85
N LEU A 30 -13.75 0.90 -5.86
CA LEU A 30 -14.06 0.13 -4.65
C LEU A 30 -12.90 0.13 -3.66
N PHE A 31 -11.67 0.02 -4.14
CA PHE A 31 -10.49 0.11 -3.29
C PHE A 31 -10.43 1.46 -2.57
N ILE A 32 -10.61 2.58 -3.29
CA ILE A 32 -10.63 3.92 -2.72
C ILE A 32 -11.78 4.05 -1.71
N LYS A 33 -12.98 3.59 -2.04
CA LYS A 33 -14.12 3.58 -1.12
C LYS A 33 -13.78 2.83 0.18
N HIS A 34 -13.25 1.62 0.09
CA HIS A 34 -12.88 0.83 1.25
C HIS A 34 -11.73 1.43 2.05
N ALA A 35 -10.78 2.11 1.38
CA ALA A 35 -9.73 2.84 2.06
C ALA A 35 -10.31 3.94 2.95
N PHE A 36 -11.23 4.77 2.44
CA PHE A 36 -11.89 5.80 3.24
C PHE A 36 -12.77 5.21 4.36
N MET A 37 -13.50 4.13 4.10
CA MET A 37 -14.25 3.45 5.16
C MET A 37 -13.32 2.99 6.30
N LEU A 38 -12.21 2.36 5.95
CA LEU A 38 -11.22 1.89 6.92
C LEU A 38 -10.62 3.05 7.73
N LEU A 39 -10.25 4.14 7.07
CA LEU A 39 -9.59 5.27 7.72
C LEU A 39 -10.57 6.10 8.56
N THR A 40 -11.79 6.35 8.08
CA THR A 40 -12.80 7.14 8.82
C THR A 40 -13.31 6.41 10.05
N ASP A 41 -13.55 5.11 9.98
CA ASP A 41 -13.97 4.32 11.15
C ASP A 41 -12.88 4.30 12.22
N ARG A 42 -11.61 4.31 11.81
CA ARG A 42 -10.47 4.40 12.72
C ARG A 42 -10.35 5.77 13.38
N CYS A 43 -10.47 6.84 12.62
CA CYS A 43 -10.46 8.19 13.19
C CYS A 43 -11.56 8.35 14.26
N ARG A 44 -12.76 7.84 14.02
CA ARG A 44 -13.86 7.89 14.99
C ARG A 44 -13.54 7.13 16.29
N THR A 45 -12.95 5.97 16.19
CA THR A 45 -12.61 5.13 17.36
C THR A 45 -11.46 5.76 18.18
N TYR A 46 -10.51 6.40 17.49
CA TYR A 46 -9.32 6.99 18.13
C TYR A 46 -9.66 8.23 18.98
N TYR A 47 -10.61 9.05 18.58
CA TYR A 47 -11.03 10.21 19.40
C TYR A 47 -11.64 9.83 20.75
N HIS A 48 -12.03 8.58 20.94
CA HIS A 48 -12.58 8.07 22.19
C HIS A 48 -11.58 7.31 23.06
N LEU A 49 -10.42 6.95 22.53
CA LEU A 49 -9.40 6.16 23.23
C LEU A 49 -8.06 6.93 23.21
N ARG A 50 -7.86 7.79 24.19
CA ARG A 50 -6.53 8.36 24.51
C ARG A 50 -5.65 7.27 25.12
N ASP A 51 -5.05 6.42 24.30
CA ASP A 51 -4.03 5.48 24.72
C ASP A 51 -2.84 5.56 23.77
N ASP A 52 -1.60 5.56 24.29
CA ASP A 52 -0.35 5.72 23.55
C ASP A 52 -0.05 4.59 22.54
N ASN A 53 -0.88 3.55 22.52
CA ASN A 53 -0.81 2.46 21.57
C ASN A 53 -1.66 2.73 20.31
N LYS A 54 -1.23 3.72 19.51
CA LYS A 54 -1.87 4.04 18.23
C LYS A 54 -1.78 2.85 17.27
N VAL A 55 -2.89 2.16 17.10
CA VAL A 55 -3.01 1.10 16.09
C VAL A 55 -3.34 1.73 14.73
N VAL A 56 -2.37 1.81 13.85
CA VAL A 56 -2.50 2.44 12.53
C VAL A 56 -2.90 1.41 11.48
N SER A 57 -3.90 1.75 10.66
CA SER A 57 -4.27 0.93 9.50
C SER A 57 -3.39 1.25 8.30
N ALA A 58 -3.21 0.28 7.41
CA ALA A 58 -2.29 0.41 6.28
C ALA A 58 -2.98 0.25 4.93
N ILE A 59 -2.51 1.02 3.95
CA ILE A 59 -2.94 0.99 2.55
C ILE A 59 -1.79 0.46 1.69
N GLY A 60 -1.90 -0.77 1.20
CA GLY A 60 -0.90 -1.44 0.39
C GLY A 60 -1.24 -1.37 -1.10
N THR A 61 -0.62 -0.45 -1.83
CA THR A 61 -0.76 -0.34 -3.29
C THR A 61 0.42 0.40 -3.91
N HIS A 62 0.77 0.04 -5.16
CA HIS A 62 1.77 0.74 -5.97
C HIS A 62 1.11 1.54 -7.11
N ASP A 63 -0.22 1.68 -7.08
CA ASP A 63 -0.99 2.40 -8.07
C ASP A 63 -1.02 3.89 -7.72
N GLU A 64 -0.28 4.68 -8.50
CA GLU A 64 -0.12 6.11 -8.25
C GLU A 64 -1.45 6.88 -8.31
N ASN A 65 -2.38 6.46 -9.18
CA ASN A 65 -3.69 7.12 -9.30
C ASN A 65 -4.55 6.89 -8.04
N ILE A 66 -4.51 5.68 -7.50
CA ILE A 66 -5.18 5.36 -6.24
C ILE A 66 -4.60 6.18 -5.10
N LEU A 67 -3.27 6.23 -4.98
CA LEU A 67 -2.60 7.01 -3.93
C LEU A 67 -2.92 8.50 -4.03
N LYS A 68 -2.84 9.08 -5.24
CA LYS A 68 -3.20 10.49 -5.47
C LYS A 68 -4.64 10.78 -5.07
N GLU A 69 -5.58 9.90 -5.42
CA GLU A 69 -6.99 10.11 -5.11
C GLU A 69 -7.25 10.02 -3.59
N ILE A 70 -6.62 9.06 -2.91
CA ILE A 70 -6.72 8.95 -1.44
C ILE A 70 -6.12 10.20 -0.78
N THR A 71 -4.88 10.55 -1.09
CA THR A 71 -4.17 11.67 -0.43
C THR A 71 -4.84 13.02 -0.68
N LYS A 72 -5.38 13.24 -1.88
CA LYS A 72 -6.12 14.44 -2.24
C LYS A 72 -7.37 14.64 -1.38
N ASN A 73 -8.04 13.57 -1.01
CA ASN A 73 -9.32 13.62 -0.33
C ASN A 73 -9.23 13.38 1.19
N MET A 74 -8.06 13.03 1.73
CA MET A 74 -7.90 12.78 3.18
C MET A 74 -8.43 13.93 4.04
N GLY A 75 -8.10 15.19 3.69
CA GLY A 75 -8.53 16.36 4.44
C GLY A 75 -10.07 16.54 4.51
N ALA A 76 -10.80 16.15 3.45
CA ALA A 76 -12.26 16.22 3.44
C ALA A 76 -12.91 15.24 4.44
N PHE A 77 -12.18 14.23 4.88
CA PHE A 77 -12.61 13.23 5.87
C PHE A 77 -11.93 13.41 7.23
N ASN A 78 -11.25 14.53 7.46
CA ASN A 78 -10.48 14.79 8.68
C ASN A 78 -9.40 13.72 8.97
N ILE A 79 -8.84 13.10 7.93
CA ILE A 79 -7.77 12.11 8.04
C ILE A 79 -6.44 12.85 7.90
N THR A 80 -5.56 12.69 8.88
CA THR A 80 -4.22 13.26 8.86
C THR A 80 -3.20 12.31 8.22
N ARG A 81 -1.99 12.79 7.94
CA ARG A 81 -0.92 11.97 7.37
C ARG A 81 -0.44 10.86 8.31
N GLU A 82 -0.70 10.98 9.59
CA GLU A 82 -0.30 10.04 10.63
C GLU A 82 -1.36 8.96 10.92
N ASP A 83 -2.53 9.06 10.31
CA ASP A 83 -3.64 8.16 10.57
C ASP A 83 -3.59 6.88 9.75
N CYS A 84 -2.68 6.79 8.76
CA CYS A 84 -2.45 5.56 8.04
C CYS A 84 -1.01 5.42 7.55
N ASP A 85 -0.57 4.16 7.41
CA ASP A 85 0.66 3.82 6.72
C ASP A 85 0.39 3.50 5.26
N PHE A 86 1.21 4.04 4.35
CA PHE A 86 1.24 3.59 2.97
C PHE A 86 2.31 2.52 2.82
N GLU A 87 1.89 1.32 2.40
CA GLU A 87 2.79 0.17 2.32
C GLU A 87 3.21 -0.14 0.90
N PHE A 88 4.52 -0.33 0.73
CA PHE A 88 5.15 -0.69 -0.54
C PHE A 88 6.00 -1.95 -0.38
N LEU A 89 6.04 -2.76 -1.43
CA LEU A 89 7.01 -3.84 -1.51
C LEU A 89 8.39 -3.26 -1.81
N TYR A 90 9.37 -3.64 -1.01
CA TYR A 90 10.76 -3.21 -1.20
C TYR A 90 11.24 -3.45 -2.63
N GLY A 91 11.89 -2.46 -3.22
CA GLY A 91 12.39 -2.49 -4.60
C GLY A 91 11.34 -2.21 -5.69
N ILE A 92 10.05 -2.08 -5.34
CA ILE A 92 8.98 -1.75 -6.31
C ILE A 92 8.52 -0.32 -6.14
N ARG A 93 8.52 0.47 -7.26
CA ARG A 93 8.09 1.87 -7.27
C ARG A 93 8.75 2.69 -6.16
N ARG A 94 10.07 2.57 -6.04
CA ARG A 94 10.88 3.34 -5.10
C ARG A 94 10.68 4.84 -5.28
N ASP A 95 10.57 5.28 -6.55
CA ASP A 95 10.20 6.65 -6.92
C ASP A 95 8.95 7.15 -6.17
N LEU A 96 7.92 6.30 -6.12
CA LEU A 96 6.65 6.63 -5.54
C LEU A 96 6.70 6.59 -4.00
N SER A 97 7.36 5.59 -3.42
CA SER A 97 7.52 5.49 -1.97
C SER A 97 8.37 6.65 -1.40
N GLU A 98 9.44 7.04 -2.09
CA GLU A 98 10.26 8.20 -1.72
C GLU A 98 9.47 9.51 -1.84
N LYS A 99 8.70 9.67 -2.92
CA LYS A 99 7.82 10.83 -3.08
C LYS A 99 6.82 10.92 -1.93
N MET A 100 6.10 9.83 -1.61
CA MET A 100 5.14 9.82 -0.51
C MET A 100 5.78 10.17 0.83
N LYS A 101 7.00 9.66 1.09
CA LYS A 101 7.77 10.02 2.28
C LYS A 101 8.13 11.50 2.30
N ASN A 102 8.60 12.06 1.18
CA ASN A 102 8.97 13.48 1.06
C ASN A 102 7.74 14.40 1.20
N ASP A 103 6.57 13.94 0.76
CA ASP A 103 5.29 14.63 0.95
C ASP A 103 4.78 14.52 2.41
N GLY A 104 5.54 13.87 3.31
CA GLY A 104 5.27 13.79 4.75
C GLY A 104 4.29 12.69 5.16
N TYR A 105 4.01 11.71 4.31
CA TYR A 105 3.19 10.55 4.65
C TYR A 105 4.01 9.46 5.34
N MET A 106 3.36 8.70 6.23
CA MET A 106 3.97 7.52 6.83
C MET A 106 4.09 6.41 5.79
N VAL A 107 5.33 5.98 5.53
CA VAL A 107 5.64 4.94 4.53
C VAL A 107 6.28 3.75 5.22
N ARG A 108 5.71 2.58 4.99
CA ARG A 108 6.23 1.29 5.44
C ARG A 108 6.66 0.45 4.26
N LEU A 109 7.90 -0.04 4.30
CA LEU A 109 8.41 -0.97 3.30
C LEU A 109 8.34 -2.39 3.87
N TYR A 110 7.68 -3.31 3.18
CA TYR A 110 7.72 -4.70 3.56
C TYR A 110 8.70 -5.47 2.66
N ILE A 111 9.51 -6.32 3.30
CA ILE A 111 10.61 -7.04 2.68
C ILE A 111 10.31 -8.53 2.81
N PRO A 112 10.04 -9.24 1.71
CA PRO A 112 9.95 -10.69 1.75
C PRO A 112 11.34 -11.29 2.02
N PHE A 113 11.41 -12.25 2.93
CA PHE A 113 12.64 -12.94 3.26
C PHE A 113 12.39 -14.45 3.43
N GLY A 114 13.46 -15.24 3.61
CA GLY A 114 13.36 -16.71 3.72
C GLY A 114 13.50 -17.41 2.37
N LYS A 115 13.31 -18.72 2.35
CA LYS A 115 13.58 -19.56 1.16
C LYS A 115 12.72 -19.22 -0.06
N ASP A 116 11.51 -18.74 0.15
CA ASP A 116 10.51 -18.48 -0.90
C ASP A 116 10.40 -17.00 -1.30
N TRP A 117 11.33 -16.16 -0.85
CA TRP A 117 11.26 -14.71 -1.15
C TRP A 117 11.34 -14.41 -2.65
N LEU A 118 12.19 -15.13 -3.39
CA LEU A 118 12.39 -14.89 -4.82
C LEU A 118 11.17 -15.29 -5.66
N PRO A 119 10.59 -16.51 -5.52
CA PRO A 119 9.33 -16.84 -6.20
C PRO A 119 8.19 -15.89 -5.86
N TYR A 120 8.08 -15.44 -4.62
CA TYR A 120 7.09 -14.47 -4.19
C TYR A 120 7.28 -13.12 -4.92
N THR A 121 8.49 -12.58 -4.90
CA THR A 121 8.83 -11.31 -5.55
C THR A 121 8.58 -11.37 -7.06
N LEU A 122 8.99 -12.45 -7.72
CA LEU A 122 8.76 -12.64 -9.15
C LEU A 122 7.27 -12.69 -9.51
N ARG A 123 6.42 -13.32 -8.68
CA ARG A 123 4.96 -13.28 -8.88
C ARG A 123 4.42 -11.85 -8.80
N ARG A 124 4.87 -11.07 -7.82
CA ARG A 124 4.47 -9.64 -7.70
C ARG A 124 4.95 -8.82 -8.87
N LEU A 125 6.17 -9.06 -9.35
CA LEU A 125 6.74 -8.37 -10.51
C LEU A 125 5.97 -8.62 -11.81
N LYS A 126 5.49 -9.83 -12.03
CA LYS A 126 4.69 -10.18 -13.22
C LYS A 126 3.39 -9.37 -13.36
N GLU A 127 2.91 -8.81 -12.27
CA GLU A 127 1.71 -7.96 -12.25
C GLU A 127 1.96 -6.55 -12.79
N TYR A 128 3.22 -6.13 -12.86
CA TYR A 128 3.61 -4.82 -13.37
C TYR A 128 4.04 -4.91 -14.84
N LYS A 129 3.41 -4.07 -15.69
CA LYS A 129 3.66 -4.05 -17.14
C LYS A 129 5.11 -3.72 -17.53
N ASN A 130 5.93 -3.20 -16.62
CA ASN A 130 7.34 -2.81 -16.86
C ASN A 130 8.33 -3.67 -16.07
N LEU A 131 8.21 -4.98 -16.23
CA LEU A 131 9.06 -5.98 -15.54
C LEU A 131 10.56 -5.70 -15.67
N LYS A 132 11.03 -5.27 -16.86
CA LYS A 132 12.45 -5.00 -17.13
C LYS A 132 13.04 -3.95 -16.18
N PHE A 133 12.31 -2.87 -15.93
CA PHE A 133 12.81 -1.77 -15.10
C PHE A 133 12.91 -2.16 -13.62
N VAL A 134 11.96 -2.93 -13.15
CA VAL A 134 11.95 -3.39 -11.74
C VAL A 134 13.03 -4.44 -11.48
N VAL A 135 13.22 -5.36 -12.41
CA VAL A 135 14.28 -6.38 -12.33
C VAL A 135 15.66 -5.71 -12.36
N ILE A 136 15.88 -4.74 -13.22
CA ILE A 136 17.15 -3.99 -13.30
C ILE A 136 17.42 -3.23 -11.99
N ASN A 137 16.41 -2.60 -11.40
CA ASN A 137 16.58 -1.88 -10.14
C ASN A 137 16.84 -2.82 -8.97
N LEU A 138 16.16 -3.95 -8.90
CA LEU A 138 16.44 -5.01 -7.92
C LEU A 138 17.86 -5.56 -8.07
N PHE A 139 18.29 -5.85 -9.29
CA PHE A 139 19.68 -6.30 -9.54
C PHE A 139 20.71 -5.23 -9.17
N ARG A 140 20.47 -3.96 -9.47
CA ARG A 140 21.34 -2.86 -9.04
C ARG A 140 21.44 -2.73 -7.52
N GLU A 141 20.34 -2.89 -6.79
CA GLU A 141 20.35 -2.82 -5.33
C GLU A 141 21.00 -4.03 -4.67
N PHE A 142 20.79 -5.24 -5.20
CA PHE A 142 21.38 -6.46 -4.62
C PHE A 142 22.83 -6.71 -5.05
N PHE A 143 23.23 -6.26 -6.23
CA PHE A 143 24.56 -6.55 -6.80
C PHE A 143 25.37 -5.31 -7.17
N GLY A 144 24.81 -4.12 -7.10
CA GLY A 144 25.42 -2.85 -7.52
C GLY A 144 25.95 -1.97 -6.38
N SER A 145 25.80 -2.39 -5.13
CA SER A 145 26.37 -1.66 -3.97
C SER A 145 27.76 -2.21 -3.67
N LYS A 146 28.76 -1.69 -4.35
CA LYS A 146 30.09 -1.51 -3.74
C LYS A 146 30.28 -0.01 -3.55
N PRO A 147 30.80 0.40 -2.38
CA PRO A 147 31.11 1.76 -2.02
C PRO A 147 32.13 2.38 -2.99
#